data_a3ab5e91038a4a8f5151ba5e11e39970
#
_entry.id   a3ab5e91038a4a8f5151ba5e11e39970
#
_cell.length_a   1.000
_cell.length_b   1.000
_cell.length_c   1.000
_cell.angle_alpha   90.00
_cell.angle_beta   90.00
_cell.angle_gamma   90.00
#
_symmetry.space_group_name_H-M   'P 1'
#
loop_
_entity.id
_entity.type
_entity.pdbx_description
1 polymer ?
#
loop_
_entity_poly.entity_id
_entity_poly.type
_entity_poly.pdbx_seq_one_letter_code
_entity_poly.pdbx_strand_id
1 'polypeptide(L)'
;MLTKVMKYSLFIFILLFSLLLIFMFYVKMKSLLGDNSDLSLAIRWEGFYHDMNYRDLSKSINECYGEKIFNENLISRSAGWFSGWSCGKIGNPDVLFSLNFSPKEEEHFFCHNPNEKLIGRSFEQKIVLNDLEFIENWNNSEIRETTCAYIDNIFSEIISGNKVHFHCDAGRDRAGTISALIIGLISEKKNLLNGNMINAIECDYRKTESLTIEKYGRMENFIKEISKNQSIENFILEKCSISGDKIERVTKKFIN
;
A
#
# COMPACT_ATOMS: atom_id res chain seq x y z
N MET A 1 -34.88 -47.42 -9.64
CA MET A 1 -33.77 -47.44 -8.66
C MET A 1 -32.60 -46.57 -9.13
N LEU A 2 -32.18 -46.65 -10.38
CA LEU A 2 -31.07 -45.86 -10.97
C LEU A 2 -31.22 -44.33 -10.84
N THR A 3 -32.43 -43.81 -10.99
CA THR A 3 -32.73 -42.38 -10.91
C THR A 3 -32.57 -41.78 -9.50
N LYS A 4 -32.82 -42.56 -8.43
CA LYS A 4 -32.60 -42.14 -7.06
C LYS A 4 -31.09 -42.06 -6.73
N VAL A 5 -30.35 -43.10 -7.15
CA VAL A 5 -28.89 -43.14 -6.96
C VAL A 5 -28.21 -41.94 -7.65
N MET A 6 -28.62 -41.62 -8.89
CA MET A 6 -28.10 -40.51 -9.65
C MET A 6 -28.39 -39.14 -8.99
N LYS A 7 -29.59 -38.97 -8.41
CA LYS A 7 -29.93 -37.76 -7.67
C LYS A 7 -29.09 -37.58 -6.39
N TYR A 8 -28.86 -38.65 -5.65
CA TYR A 8 -28.00 -38.62 -4.47
C TYR A 8 -26.54 -38.35 -4.84
N SER A 9 -26.05 -38.96 -5.91
CA SER A 9 -24.69 -38.72 -6.42
C SER A 9 -24.51 -37.24 -6.84
N LEU A 10 -25.48 -36.68 -7.55
CA LEU A 10 -25.45 -35.27 -7.96
C LEU A 10 -25.50 -34.34 -6.73
N PHE A 11 -26.34 -34.64 -5.74
CA PHE A 11 -26.43 -33.85 -4.51
C PHE A 11 -25.12 -33.88 -3.75
N ILE A 12 -24.49 -35.04 -3.58
CA ILE A 12 -23.20 -35.19 -2.91
C ILE A 12 -22.11 -34.41 -3.67
N PHE A 13 -22.11 -34.47 -4.99
CA PHE A 13 -21.17 -33.75 -5.84
C PHE A 13 -21.30 -32.23 -5.64
N ILE A 14 -22.54 -31.71 -5.68
CA ILE A 14 -22.80 -30.26 -5.46
C ILE A 14 -22.36 -29.85 -4.07
N LEU A 15 -22.64 -30.66 -3.04
CA LEU A 15 -22.23 -30.39 -1.67
C LEU A 15 -20.70 -30.32 -1.54
N LEU A 16 -19.99 -31.31 -2.07
CA LEU A 16 -18.54 -31.36 -2.04
C LEU A 16 -17.91 -30.19 -2.81
N PHE A 17 -18.48 -29.85 -3.96
CA PHE A 17 -18.03 -28.73 -4.77
C PHE A 17 -18.23 -27.39 -4.03
N SER A 18 -19.37 -27.21 -3.37
CA SER A 18 -19.65 -26.04 -2.55
C SER A 18 -18.68 -25.91 -1.36
N LEU A 19 -18.40 -27.02 -0.68
CA LEU A 19 -17.41 -27.06 0.40
C LEU A 19 -15.99 -26.72 -0.10
N LEU A 20 -15.62 -27.20 -1.29
CA LEU A 20 -14.36 -26.88 -1.90
C LEU A 20 -14.24 -25.38 -2.23
N LEU A 21 -15.30 -24.77 -2.79
CA LEU A 21 -15.34 -23.34 -3.07
C LEU A 21 -15.23 -22.52 -1.79
N ILE A 22 -15.95 -22.91 -0.74
CA ILE A 22 -15.86 -22.25 0.58
C ILE A 22 -14.44 -22.37 1.14
N PHE A 23 -13.84 -23.55 1.06
CA PHE A 23 -12.47 -23.77 1.50
C PHE A 23 -11.46 -22.93 0.70
N MET A 24 -11.57 -22.90 -0.63
CA MET A 24 -10.73 -22.06 -1.48
C MET A 24 -10.88 -20.57 -1.16
N PHE A 25 -12.12 -20.14 -0.93
CA PHE A 25 -12.40 -18.77 -0.49
C PHE A 25 -11.77 -18.48 0.87
N TYR A 26 -11.91 -19.39 1.83
CA TYR A 26 -11.29 -19.28 3.15
C TYR A 26 -9.76 -19.19 3.06
N VAL A 27 -9.12 -20.06 2.29
CA VAL A 27 -7.66 -20.06 2.10
C VAL A 27 -7.20 -18.76 1.46
N LYS A 28 -7.93 -18.29 0.43
CA LYS A 28 -7.62 -17.01 -0.22
C LYS A 28 -7.81 -15.83 0.72
N MET A 29 -8.88 -15.81 1.50
CA MET A 29 -9.14 -14.78 2.49
C MET A 29 -8.08 -14.79 3.59
N LYS A 30 -7.70 -15.96 4.10
CA LYS A 30 -6.62 -16.10 5.09
C LYS A 30 -5.29 -15.62 4.53
N SER A 31 -4.99 -15.93 3.27
CA SER A 31 -3.79 -15.44 2.58
C SER A 31 -3.76 -13.91 2.40
N LEU A 32 -4.93 -13.29 2.24
CA LEU A 32 -5.05 -11.83 2.08
C LEU A 32 -5.00 -11.09 3.42
N LEU A 33 -5.61 -11.67 4.46
CA LEU A 33 -5.80 -11.04 5.77
C LEU A 33 -4.72 -11.43 6.81
N GLY A 34 -3.89 -12.41 6.48
CA GLY A 34 -2.85 -12.93 7.37
C GLY A 34 -3.35 -13.93 8.43
N ASP A 35 -2.39 -14.53 9.15
CA ASP A 35 -2.69 -15.61 10.11
C ASP A 35 -3.43 -15.16 11.37
N ASN A 36 -3.41 -13.86 11.69
CA ASN A 36 -4.04 -13.28 12.87
C ASN A 36 -5.39 -12.61 12.57
N SER A 37 -5.92 -12.76 11.34
CA SER A 37 -7.18 -12.15 10.96
C SER A 37 -8.35 -12.84 11.64
N ASP A 38 -9.21 -12.08 12.30
CA ASP A 38 -10.52 -12.57 12.73
C ASP A 38 -11.43 -12.69 11.49
N LEU A 39 -11.66 -13.92 11.06
CA LEU A 39 -12.53 -14.21 9.93
C LEU A 39 -13.95 -13.64 10.11
N SER A 40 -14.39 -13.46 11.37
CA SER A 40 -15.69 -12.85 11.68
C SER A 40 -15.76 -11.38 11.24
N LEU A 41 -14.63 -10.65 11.26
CA LEU A 41 -14.52 -9.28 10.75
C LEU A 41 -14.51 -9.26 9.23
N ALA A 42 -13.85 -10.21 8.58
CA ALA A 42 -13.81 -10.33 7.13
C ALA A 42 -15.20 -10.60 6.49
N ILE A 43 -16.12 -11.23 7.25
CA ILE A 43 -17.50 -11.49 6.80
C ILE A 43 -18.39 -10.24 6.91
N ARG A 44 -18.05 -9.26 7.73
CA ARG A 44 -18.72 -7.96 7.73
C ARG A 44 -18.20 -7.14 6.55
N TRP A 45 -19.07 -6.88 5.57
CA TRP A 45 -18.68 -6.09 4.38
C TRP A 45 -17.96 -4.78 4.72
N GLU A 46 -18.39 -4.08 5.76
CA GLU A 46 -17.73 -2.86 6.23
C GLU A 46 -16.34 -3.12 6.80
N GLY A 47 -16.18 -4.14 7.63
CA GLY A 47 -14.89 -4.60 8.13
C GLY A 47 -14.00 -5.05 6.98
N PHE A 48 -14.51 -5.88 6.06
CA PHE A 48 -13.78 -6.32 4.88
C PHE A 48 -13.14 -5.17 4.10
N TYR A 49 -13.83 -4.05 3.97
CA TYR A 49 -13.33 -2.88 3.25
C TYR A 49 -12.33 -2.06 4.06
N HIS A 50 -12.53 -1.90 5.35
CA HIS A 50 -11.60 -1.20 6.22
C HIS A 50 -10.32 -2.01 6.46
N ASP A 51 -10.45 -3.33 6.57
CA ASP A 51 -9.34 -4.21 6.93
C ASP A 51 -8.47 -4.63 5.74
N MET A 52 -8.84 -4.26 4.49
CA MET A 52 -7.97 -4.52 3.35
C MET A 52 -6.73 -3.60 3.33
N ASN A 53 -6.06 -3.58 4.45
CA ASN A 53 -4.79 -2.88 4.63
C ASN A 53 -4.89 -1.36 4.45
N TYR A 54 -6.15 -0.81 4.59
CA TYR A 54 -6.34 0.64 4.54
C TYR A 54 -5.85 1.29 5.82
N ARG A 55 -5.04 2.33 5.69
CA ARG A 55 -4.64 3.19 6.80
C ARG A 55 -4.13 4.55 6.35
N ASP A 56 -4.35 5.55 7.19
CA ASP A 56 -3.61 6.80 7.15
C ASP A 56 -2.17 6.51 7.55
N LEU A 57 -1.21 6.87 6.68
CA LEU A 57 0.19 6.54 6.88
C LEU A 57 0.76 7.30 8.09
N SER A 58 0.50 8.60 8.17
CA SER A 58 1.00 9.43 9.27
C SER A 58 0.47 8.97 10.63
N LYS A 59 -0.84 8.68 10.70
CA LYS A 59 -1.47 8.15 11.92
C LYS A 59 -0.86 6.81 12.31
N SER A 60 -0.68 5.90 11.36
CA SER A 60 -0.09 4.59 11.60
C SER A 60 1.34 4.69 12.14
N ILE A 61 2.16 5.60 11.57
CA ILE A 61 3.53 5.84 12.03
C ILE A 61 3.52 6.48 13.43
N ASN A 62 2.65 7.47 13.70
CA ASN A 62 2.51 8.08 15.01
C ASN A 62 2.18 7.04 16.09
N GLU A 63 1.23 6.14 15.81
CA GLU A 63 0.88 5.04 16.71
C GLU A 63 2.06 4.09 16.95
N CYS A 64 2.80 3.72 15.90
CA CYS A 64 3.96 2.85 16.00
C CYS A 64 5.13 3.50 16.72
N TYR A 65 5.30 4.81 16.58
CA TYR A 65 6.35 5.58 17.25
C TYR A 65 6.01 5.88 18.72
N GLY A 66 4.71 5.94 19.03
CA GLY A 66 4.20 6.25 20.37
C GLY A 66 3.97 7.74 20.65
N GLU A 67 4.21 8.60 19.67
CA GLU A 67 4.03 10.06 19.76
C GLU A 67 3.46 10.62 18.46
N LYS A 68 2.69 11.72 18.55
CA LYS A 68 2.15 12.43 17.39
C LYS A 68 3.20 13.37 16.80
N ILE A 69 3.94 12.88 15.83
CA ILE A 69 5.00 13.64 15.12
C ILE A 69 4.48 14.17 13.78
N PHE A 70 3.77 13.32 13.03
CA PHE A 70 3.33 13.63 11.67
C PHE A 70 1.90 14.17 11.65
N ASN A 71 1.64 15.12 10.77
CA ASN A 71 0.30 15.58 10.45
C ASN A 71 -0.48 14.47 9.76
N GLU A 72 -1.65 14.14 10.27
CA GLU A 72 -2.52 13.09 9.76
C GLU A 72 -3.39 13.57 8.60
N ASN A 73 -4.04 12.65 7.90
CA ASN A 73 -4.97 12.89 6.78
C ASN A 73 -4.33 13.52 5.51
N LEU A 74 -3.02 13.40 5.35
CA LEU A 74 -2.33 13.84 4.14
C LEU A 74 -2.21 12.72 3.11
N ILE A 75 -1.88 11.53 3.59
CA ILE A 75 -1.55 10.38 2.76
C ILE A 75 -2.06 9.09 3.39
N SER A 76 -2.68 8.25 2.56
CA SER A 76 -3.17 6.94 2.98
C SER A 76 -2.79 5.85 1.98
N ARG A 77 -2.84 4.60 2.42
CA ARG A 77 -2.53 3.44 1.58
C ARG A 77 -3.47 2.28 1.83
N SER A 78 -3.61 1.39 0.84
CA SER A 78 -4.39 0.17 0.96
C SER A 78 -3.97 -0.91 -0.03
N ALA A 79 -4.64 -2.07 0.02
CA ALA A 79 -4.70 -3.01 -1.09
C ALA A 79 -5.56 -2.44 -2.22
N GLY A 80 -5.29 -2.83 -3.46
CA GLY A 80 -6.01 -2.36 -4.66
C GLY A 80 -7.37 -3.01 -4.92
N TRP A 81 -7.82 -3.86 -4.03
CA TRP A 81 -9.06 -4.63 -4.19
C TRP A 81 -10.35 -3.80 -4.04
N PHE A 82 -10.22 -2.51 -3.72
CA PHE A 82 -11.35 -1.57 -3.56
C PHE A 82 -11.66 -0.76 -4.79
N SER A 83 -10.87 -0.93 -5.80
CA SER A 83 -11.01 -0.18 -7.02
C SER A 83 -12.36 -0.48 -7.66
N GLY A 84 -12.94 0.55 -8.22
CA GLY A 84 -14.30 0.54 -8.75
C GLY A 84 -15.39 0.86 -7.71
N TRP A 85 -15.01 1.21 -6.45
CA TRP A 85 -15.95 1.48 -5.36
C TRP A 85 -15.96 2.95 -4.91
N SER A 86 -16.80 3.24 -3.92
CA SER A 86 -16.86 4.57 -3.34
C SER A 86 -15.55 4.96 -2.68
N CYS A 87 -15.04 6.15 -3.00
CA CYS A 87 -13.86 6.72 -2.36
C CYS A 87 -14.04 6.92 -0.84
N GLY A 88 -15.28 6.94 -0.35
CA GLY A 88 -15.58 7.00 1.09
C GLY A 88 -14.95 5.85 1.88
N LYS A 89 -14.75 4.69 1.26
CA LYS A 89 -14.13 3.51 1.88
C LYS A 89 -12.63 3.68 2.16
N ILE A 90 -11.99 4.59 1.44
CA ILE A 90 -10.56 4.88 1.57
C ILE A 90 -10.30 6.35 1.98
N GLY A 91 -11.22 6.93 2.76
CA GLY A 91 -11.04 8.25 3.36
C GLY A 91 -11.30 9.45 2.44
N ASN A 92 -12.00 9.27 1.32
CA ASN A 92 -12.29 10.32 0.33
C ASN A 92 -11.02 11.08 -0.11
N PRO A 93 -10.07 10.42 -0.75
CA PRO A 93 -8.88 11.10 -1.26
C PRO A 93 -9.27 12.05 -2.41
N ASP A 94 -8.50 13.12 -2.56
CA ASP A 94 -8.59 14.00 -3.71
C ASP A 94 -7.92 13.39 -4.94
N VAL A 95 -6.86 12.61 -4.69
CA VAL A 95 -6.08 11.91 -5.73
C VAL A 95 -5.74 10.50 -5.27
N LEU A 96 -5.91 9.53 -6.18
CA LEU A 96 -5.55 8.14 -5.97
C LEU A 96 -4.52 7.71 -7.01
N PHE A 97 -3.44 7.07 -6.55
CA PHE A 97 -2.42 6.45 -7.41
C PHE A 97 -2.49 4.93 -7.32
N SER A 98 -2.71 4.28 -8.47
CA SER A 98 -2.53 2.84 -8.58
C SER A 98 -1.07 2.53 -8.95
N LEU A 99 -0.40 1.76 -8.10
CA LEU A 99 0.97 1.26 -8.37
C LEU A 99 0.98 -0.03 -9.20
N ASN A 100 -0.17 -0.45 -9.71
CA ASN A 100 -0.31 -1.80 -10.26
C ASN A 100 -0.18 -1.86 -11.76
N PHE A 101 -0.53 -0.81 -12.53
CA PHE A 101 -0.77 -1.11 -13.92
C PHE A 101 -0.70 -0.06 -14.97
N SER A 102 -0.70 -0.66 -16.17
CA SER A 102 -0.84 -0.04 -17.47
C SER A 102 -2.28 0.51 -17.72
N PRO A 103 -2.44 1.46 -18.63
CA PRO A 103 -3.68 2.19 -18.92
C PRO A 103 -4.93 1.35 -19.27
N LYS A 104 -4.77 0.08 -19.62
CA LYS A 104 -5.89 -0.75 -20.09
C LYS A 104 -6.75 -1.38 -18.97
N GLU A 105 -6.24 -1.41 -17.73
CA GLU A 105 -6.91 -2.04 -16.59
C GLU A 105 -7.26 -1.04 -15.48
N GLU A 106 -7.11 0.25 -15.75
CA GLU A 106 -7.13 1.34 -14.77
C GLU A 106 -8.44 1.49 -14.01
N GLU A 107 -9.56 1.36 -14.68
CA GLU A 107 -10.88 1.57 -14.06
C GLU A 107 -11.13 0.66 -12.86
N HIS A 108 -10.55 -0.54 -12.86
CA HIS A 108 -10.68 -1.50 -11.77
C HIS A 108 -9.91 -1.09 -10.50
N PHE A 109 -8.98 -0.14 -10.62
CA PHE A 109 -8.11 0.29 -9.53
C PHE A 109 -8.38 1.71 -9.04
N PHE A 110 -9.47 2.30 -9.46
CA PHE A 110 -9.89 3.65 -9.12
C PHE A 110 -11.19 3.64 -8.31
N CYS A 111 -11.50 4.71 -7.62
CA CYS A 111 -12.72 4.83 -6.85
C CYS A 111 -13.61 5.96 -7.35
N HIS A 112 -14.92 5.89 -7.07
CA HIS A 112 -15.86 6.95 -7.35
C HIS A 112 -16.07 7.85 -6.13
N ASN A 113 -15.94 9.16 -6.32
CA ASN A 113 -16.27 10.13 -5.28
C ASN A 113 -17.80 10.28 -5.11
N PRO A 114 -18.29 11.04 -4.11
CA PRO A 114 -19.74 11.24 -3.91
C PRO A 114 -20.49 11.83 -5.12
N ASN A 115 -19.78 12.44 -6.06
CA ASN A 115 -20.34 12.97 -7.31
C ASN A 115 -20.21 11.99 -8.48
N GLU A 116 -20.01 10.71 -8.21
CA GLU A 116 -19.81 9.64 -9.20
C GLU A 116 -18.63 9.87 -10.16
N LYS A 117 -17.74 10.81 -9.83
CA LYS A 117 -16.54 11.04 -10.61
C LYS A 117 -15.47 10.01 -10.24
N LEU A 118 -14.91 9.36 -11.25
CA LEU A 118 -13.80 8.43 -11.10
C LEU A 118 -12.53 9.18 -10.66
N ILE A 119 -11.95 8.78 -9.53
CA ILE A 119 -10.71 9.32 -9.00
C ILE A 119 -9.64 8.27 -9.11
N GLY A 120 -8.58 8.58 -9.83
CA GLY A 120 -7.43 7.69 -9.97
C GLY A 120 -6.46 8.16 -11.04
N ARG A 121 -5.21 7.76 -10.87
CA ARG A 121 -4.11 7.92 -11.83
C ARG A 121 -3.22 6.70 -11.78
N SER A 122 -2.66 6.33 -12.91
CA SER A 122 -1.55 5.38 -12.99
C SER A 122 -0.51 5.87 -14.00
N PHE A 123 0.66 5.29 -13.96
CA PHE A 123 1.69 5.55 -14.94
C PHE A 123 1.90 4.29 -15.78
N GLU A 124 2.16 4.47 -17.07
CA GLU A 124 2.48 3.35 -17.94
C GLU A 124 3.67 2.57 -17.38
N GLN A 125 3.44 1.28 -17.15
CA GLN A 125 4.46 0.37 -16.64
C GLN A 125 4.74 -0.68 -17.70
N LYS A 126 5.96 -0.73 -18.20
CA LYS A 126 6.44 -1.78 -19.10
C LYS A 126 6.77 -3.06 -18.33
N ILE A 127 7.10 -2.91 -17.06
CA ILE A 127 7.42 -4.00 -16.15
C ILE A 127 6.68 -3.82 -14.83
N VAL A 128 6.39 -4.92 -14.15
CA VAL A 128 5.78 -4.88 -12.81
C VAL A 128 6.78 -4.32 -11.81
N LEU A 129 6.35 -3.36 -10.99
CA LEU A 129 7.16 -2.78 -9.90
C LEU A 129 7.28 -3.77 -8.74
N ASN A 130 8.00 -4.87 -8.93
CA ASN A 130 8.23 -5.84 -7.89
C ASN A 130 9.53 -5.54 -7.12
N ASP A 131 9.56 -6.01 -5.88
CA ASP A 131 10.77 -6.06 -5.06
C ASP A 131 11.49 -4.70 -4.93
N LEU A 132 10.70 -3.60 -4.82
CA LEU A 132 11.21 -2.24 -4.67
C LEU A 132 12.03 -2.04 -3.37
N GLU A 133 11.85 -2.91 -2.40
CA GLU A 133 12.61 -2.93 -1.15
C GLU A 133 14.07 -3.38 -1.31
N PHE A 134 14.45 -3.90 -2.47
CA PHE A 134 15.84 -4.23 -2.80
C PHE A 134 16.46 -3.13 -3.64
N ILE A 135 17.49 -2.48 -3.10
CA ILE A 135 18.12 -1.28 -3.72
C ILE A 135 18.70 -1.56 -5.09
N GLU A 136 19.21 -2.77 -5.33
CA GLU A 136 19.73 -3.20 -6.63
C GLU A 136 18.70 -3.06 -7.75
N ASN A 137 17.40 -3.23 -7.47
CA ASN A 137 16.34 -3.08 -8.46
C ASN A 137 16.17 -1.63 -8.94
N TRP A 138 16.61 -0.65 -8.15
CA TRP A 138 16.61 0.77 -8.54
C TRP A 138 17.68 1.11 -9.60
N ASN A 139 18.56 0.17 -9.93
CA ASN A 139 19.47 0.29 -11.06
C ASN A 139 18.78 0.00 -12.40
N ASN A 140 17.64 -0.69 -12.39
CA ASN A 140 16.78 -0.82 -13.56
C ASN A 140 16.10 0.52 -13.84
N SER A 141 16.33 1.11 -15.03
CA SER A 141 15.81 2.43 -15.39
C SER A 141 14.27 2.47 -15.40
N GLU A 142 13.61 1.42 -15.90
CA GLU A 142 12.14 1.37 -15.98
C GLU A 142 11.50 1.32 -14.58
N ILE A 143 12.04 0.50 -13.67
CA ILE A 143 11.58 0.46 -12.27
C ILE A 143 11.79 1.83 -11.62
N ARG A 144 12.99 2.37 -11.75
CA ARG A 144 13.38 3.64 -11.16
C ARG A 144 12.51 4.80 -11.65
N GLU A 145 12.44 4.97 -12.97
CA GLU A 145 11.71 6.10 -13.59
C GLU A 145 10.23 6.06 -13.22
N THR A 146 9.60 4.88 -13.29
CA THR A 146 8.19 4.73 -12.92
C THR A 146 7.98 5.00 -11.43
N THR A 147 8.82 4.44 -10.56
CA THR A 147 8.70 4.65 -9.10
C THR A 147 8.92 6.12 -8.75
N CYS A 148 9.91 6.76 -9.35
CA CYS A 148 10.20 8.18 -9.17
C CYS A 148 9.05 9.07 -9.65
N ALA A 149 8.39 8.71 -10.75
CA ALA A 149 7.20 9.43 -11.23
C ALA A 149 6.06 9.38 -10.21
N TYR A 150 5.82 8.23 -9.58
CA TYR A 150 4.84 8.14 -8.48
C TYR A 150 5.22 9.04 -7.31
N ILE A 151 6.47 8.96 -6.83
CA ILE A 151 6.93 9.75 -5.68
C ILE A 151 6.83 11.25 -5.98
N ASP A 152 7.28 11.69 -7.16
CA ASP A 152 7.25 13.09 -7.56
C ASP A 152 5.83 13.64 -7.64
N ASN A 153 4.89 12.86 -8.18
CA ASN A 153 3.48 13.24 -8.26
C ASN A 153 2.81 13.23 -6.88
N ILE A 154 3.07 12.22 -6.03
CA ILE A 154 2.59 12.19 -4.64
C ILE A 154 3.02 13.47 -3.92
N PHE A 155 4.29 13.86 -4.02
CA PHE A 155 4.79 15.08 -3.42
C PHE A 155 4.10 16.34 -3.96
N SER A 156 3.91 16.42 -5.27
CA SER A 156 3.23 17.54 -5.91
C SER A 156 1.79 17.72 -5.41
N GLU A 157 1.07 16.63 -5.29
CA GLU A 157 -0.32 16.65 -4.81
C GLU A 157 -0.41 17.03 -3.33
N ILE A 158 0.47 16.50 -2.48
CA ILE A 158 0.53 16.87 -1.06
C ILE A 158 0.89 18.36 -0.88
N ILE A 159 1.85 18.87 -1.66
CA ILE A 159 2.23 20.29 -1.65
C ILE A 159 1.05 21.16 -2.05
N SER A 160 0.25 20.72 -3.01
CA SER A 160 -0.98 21.41 -3.46
C SER A 160 -2.12 21.37 -2.44
N GLY A 161 -1.96 20.58 -1.36
CA GLY A 161 -2.97 20.46 -0.29
C GLY A 161 -3.97 19.33 -0.51
N ASN A 162 -3.74 18.49 -1.51
CA ASN A 162 -4.60 17.36 -1.80
C ASN A 162 -4.32 16.18 -0.85
N LYS A 163 -5.39 15.46 -0.47
CA LYS A 163 -5.30 14.17 0.23
C LYS A 163 -4.96 13.08 -0.78
N VAL A 164 -3.86 12.40 -0.57
CA VAL A 164 -3.36 11.38 -1.48
C VAL A 164 -3.65 10.00 -0.93
N HIS A 165 -4.16 9.13 -1.81
CA HIS A 165 -4.22 7.70 -1.57
C HIS A 165 -3.37 6.97 -2.60
N PHE A 166 -2.65 5.94 -2.19
CA PHE A 166 -1.98 5.06 -3.13
C PHE A 166 -2.11 3.59 -2.71
N HIS A 167 -2.13 2.70 -3.69
CA HIS A 167 -2.28 1.28 -3.44
C HIS A 167 -1.46 0.43 -4.42
N CYS A 168 -1.17 -0.79 -4.01
CA CYS A 168 -0.77 -1.88 -4.89
C CYS A 168 -1.74 -3.05 -4.69
N ASP A 169 -1.46 -4.26 -5.20
CA ASP A 169 -2.41 -5.38 -5.05
C ASP A 169 -2.78 -5.64 -3.59
N ALA A 170 -1.80 -5.96 -2.76
CA ALA A 170 -2.00 -6.27 -1.34
C ALA A 170 -1.82 -5.05 -0.41
N GLY A 171 -1.47 -3.86 -0.94
CA GLY A 171 -1.10 -2.71 -0.11
C GLY A 171 0.14 -2.98 0.75
N ARG A 172 0.96 -3.94 0.37
CA ARG A 172 2.06 -4.47 1.17
C ARG A 172 3.41 -4.00 0.67
N ASP A 173 4.02 -4.73 -0.27
CA ASP A 173 5.43 -4.56 -0.62
C ASP A 173 5.68 -3.21 -1.35
N ARG A 174 5.10 -2.97 -2.52
CA ARG A 174 5.25 -1.70 -3.27
C ARG A 174 4.80 -0.48 -2.46
N ALA A 175 3.59 -0.55 -1.91
CA ALA A 175 3.06 0.52 -1.08
C ALA A 175 3.87 0.69 0.22
N GLY A 176 4.37 -0.41 0.81
CA GLY A 176 5.25 -0.39 1.96
C GLY A 176 6.57 0.34 1.69
N THR A 177 7.22 0.01 0.58
CA THR A 177 8.51 0.62 0.21
C THR A 177 8.38 2.12 -0.06
N ILE A 178 7.34 2.54 -0.80
CA ILE A 178 7.08 3.97 -1.02
C ILE A 178 6.77 4.67 0.31
N SER A 179 5.98 4.05 1.19
CA SER A 179 5.72 4.58 2.53
C SER A 179 6.99 4.74 3.35
N ALA A 180 7.82 3.70 3.39
CA ALA A 180 9.09 3.72 4.11
C ALA A 180 10.01 4.82 3.59
N LEU A 181 10.11 4.97 2.28
CA LEU A 181 10.96 5.98 1.66
C LEU A 181 10.47 7.41 1.98
N ILE A 182 9.16 7.67 1.90
CA ILE A 182 8.57 8.98 2.21
C ILE A 182 8.79 9.33 3.68
N ILE A 183 8.43 8.44 4.60
CA ILE A 183 8.58 8.68 6.04
C ILE A 183 10.06 8.77 6.44
N GLY A 184 10.91 7.90 5.88
CA GLY A 184 12.34 7.94 6.10
C GLY A 184 12.96 9.28 5.68
N LEU A 185 12.64 9.76 4.47
CA LEU A 185 13.10 11.05 3.95
C LEU A 185 12.68 12.22 4.84
N ILE A 186 11.41 12.28 5.21
CA ILE A 186 10.86 13.36 6.03
C ILE A 186 11.47 13.34 7.43
N SER A 187 11.64 12.15 8.00
CA SER A 187 12.27 11.96 9.30
C SER A 187 13.75 12.38 9.27
N GLU A 188 14.47 12.04 8.21
CA GLU A 188 15.87 12.47 8.04
C GLU A 188 15.99 13.99 7.96
N LYS A 189 15.15 14.66 7.16
CA LYS A 189 15.10 16.12 7.04
C LYS A 189 14.84 16.84 8.36
N LYS A 190 14.16 16.21 9.28
CA LYS A 190 13.83 16.74 10.61
C LYS A 190 14.76 16.21 11.73
N ASN A 191 15.82 15.49 11.38
CA ASN A 191 16.75 14.84 12.33
C ASN A 191 16.03 13.85 13.29
N LEU A 192 14.96 13.22 12.83
CA LEU A 192 14.16 12.24 13.58
C LEU A 192 14.45 10.80 13.16
N LEU A 193 15.23 10.59 12.09
CA LEU A 193 15.55 9.26 11.59
C LEU A 193 16.58 8.57 12.51
N ASN A 194 16.06 7.85 13.47
CA ASN A 194 16.80 7.04 14.43
C ASN A 194 16.24 5.61 14.48
N GLY A 195 16.79 4.77 15.36
CA GLY A 195 16.33 3.38 15.51
C GLY A 195 14.83 3.25 15.81
N ASN A 196 14.28 4.15 16.63
CA ASN A 196 12.85 4.13 16.97
C ASN A 196 11.98 4.48 15.75
N MET A 197 12.40 5.44 14.93
CA MET A 197 11.68 5.78 13.71
C MET A 197 11.75 4.66 12.67
N ILE A 198 12.90 4.03 12.51
CA ILE A 198 13.07 2.86 11.62
C ILE A 198 12.17 1.72 12.10
N ASN A 199 12.10 1.48 13.41
CA ASN A 199 11.19 0.50 13.99
C ASN A 199 9.71 0.87 13.77
N ALA A 200 9.36 2.16 13.82
CA ALA A 200 7.99 2.62 13.54
C ALA A 200 7.61 2.41 12.06
N ILE A 201 8.54 2.62 11.14
CA ILE A 201 8.35 2.33 9.70
C ILE A 201 8.11 0.83 9.49
N GLU A 202 8.93 -0.01 10.11
CA GLU A 202 8.75 -1.47 10.05
C GLU A 202 7.45 -1.92 10.73
N CYS A 203 7.08 -1.30 11.86
CA CYS A 203 5.83 -1.54 12.55
C CYS A 203 4.61 -1.24 11.64
N ASP A 204 4.60 -0.11 10.91
CA ASP A 204 3.55 0.18 9.94
C ASP A 204 3.49 -0.91 8.85
N TYR A 205 4.63 -1.36 8.34
CA TYR A 205 4.66 -2.44 7.36
C TYR A 205 4.08 -3.74 7.92
N ARG A 206 4.39 -4.08 9.17
CA ARG A 206 3.91 -5.27 9.88
C ARG A 206 2.41 -5.24 10.21
N LYS A 207 1.75 -4.08 10.22
CA LYS A 207 0.29 -3.98 10.33
C LYS A 207 -0.43 -4.57 9.12
N THR A 208 0.29 -4.97 8.08
CA THR A 208 -0.27 -5.65 6.91
C THR A 208 -0.62 -7.09 7.27
N GLU A 209 -1.89 -7.41 7.36
CA GLU A 209 -2.39 -8.72 7.83
C GLU A 209 -1.93 -9.92 6.99
N SER A 210 -1.69 -9.73 5.69
CA SER A 210 -1.16 -10.76 4.80
C SER A 210 0.36 -10.91 4.85
N LEU A 211 1.03 -10.31 5.84
CA LEU A 211 2.49 -10.36 5.93
C LEU A 211 2.96 -11.65 6.60
N THR A 212 3.83 -12.38 5.93
CA THR A 212 4.47 -13.57 6.46
C THR A 212 5.75 -13.21 7.23
N ILE A 213 6.17 -14.09 8.16
CA ILE A 213 7.34 -13.84 9.02
C ILE A 213 8.61 -13.61 8.20
N GLU A 214 8.76 -14.26 7.04
CA GLU A 214 9.92 -14.12 6.17
C GLU A 214 10.08 -12.71 5.58
N LYS A 215 9.03 -11.90 5.66
CA LYS A 215 9.03 -10.51 5.20
C LYS A 215 9.31 -9.50 6.30
N TYR A 216 9.37 -9.93 7.55
CA TYR A 216 9.68 -9.05 8.67
C TYR A 216 11.09 -8.47 8.54
N GLY A 217 11.21 -7.19 8.87
CA GLY A 217 12.48 -6.46 8.74
C GLY A 217 12.77 -5.90 7.34
N ARG A 218 11.90 -6.10 6.34
CA ARG A 218 12.17 -5.63 4.98
C ARG A 218 12.28 -4.12 4.88
N MET A 219 11.35 -3.38 5.51
CA MET A 219 11.38 -1.92 5.45
C MET A 219 12.50 -1.34 6.31
N GLU A 220 12.77 -1.96 7.45
CA GLU A 220 13.93 -1.65 8.27
C GLU A 220 15.24 -1.83 7.47
N ASN A 221 15.40 -2.97 6.81
CA ASN A 221 16.59 -3.27 6.01
C ASN A 221 16.71 -2.31 4.81
N PHE A 222 15.62 -2.01 4.13
CA PHE A 222 15.59 -1.05 3.01
C PHE A 222 16.11 0.32 3.43
N ILE A 223 15.58 0.88 4.53
CA ILE A 223 16.03 2.19 5.03
C ILE A 223 17.49 2.14 5.49
N LYS A 224 17.89 1.08 6.21
CA LYS A 224 19.27 0.92 6.65
C LYS A 224 20.25 0.77 5.48
N GLU A 225 19.85 0.06 4.43
CA GLU A 225 20.70 -0.15 3.26
C GLU A 225 20.96 1.17 2.50
N ILE A 226 19.95 2.01 2.33
CA ILE A 226 20.16 3.37 1.79
C ILE A 226 21.10 4.13 2.71
N SER A 227 20.83 4.15 4.01
CA SER A 227 21.55 4.97 5.00
C SER A 227 23.01 4.54 5.22
N LYS A 228 23.40 3.33 4.81
CA LYS A 228 24.81 2.90 4.85
C LYS A 228 25.70 3.65 3.86
N ASN A 229 25.15 4.02 2.71
CA ASN A 229 25.92 4.54 1.60
C ASN A 229 25.72 6.04 1.40
N GLN A 230 24.55 6.56 1.73
CA GLN A 230 24.17 7.96 1.53
C GLN A 230 22.96 8.33 2.36
N SER A 231 22.63 9.63 2.44
CA SER A 231 21.34 10.05 3.00
C SER A 231 20.16 9.64 2.11
N ILE A 232 18.97 9.49 2.69
CA ILE A 232 17.75 9.20 1.91
C ILE A 232 17.45 10.38 0.97
N GLU A 233 17.74 11.61 1.41
CA GLU A 233 17.63 12.79 0.55
C GLU A 233 18.52 12.68 -0.69
N ASN A 234 19.80 12.33 -0.53
CA ASN A 234 20.70 12.15 -1.66
C ASN A 234 20.24 11.02 -2.57
N PHE A 235 19.75 9.92 -2.00
CA PHE A 235 19.18 8.81 -2.79
C PHE A 235 18.03 9.31 -3.68
N ILE A 236 17.11 10.10 -3.17
CA ILE A 236 15.98 10.66 -3.93
C ILE A 236 16.45 11.68 -4.95
N LEU A 237 17.39 12.57 -4.59
CA LEU A 237 17.96 13.54 -5.51
C LEU A 237 18.65 12.87 -6.70
N GLU A 238 19.46 11.86 -6.45
CA GLU A 238 20.25 11.16 -7.48
C GLU A 238 19.40 10.21 -8.34
N LYS A 239 18.55 9.41 -7.70
CA LYS A 239 17.77 8.39 -8.40
C LYS A 239 16.55 8.96 -9.10
N CYS A 240 15.88 9.96 -8.50
CA CYS A 240 14.60 10.48 -8.98
C CYS A 240 14.67 11.91 -9.54
N SER A 241 15.78 12.61 -9.41
CA SER A 241 15.93 14.01 -9.84
C SER A 241 14.85 14.94 -9.22
N ILE A 242 14.30 14.58 -8.05
CA ILE A 242 13.34 15.40 -7.32
C ILE A 242 14.13 16.51 -6.62
N SER A 243 13.76 17.78 -6.81
CA SER A 243 14.51 18.90 -6.26
C SER A 243 14.46 18.98 -4.73
N GLY A 244 15.55 19.47 -4.12
CA GLY A 244 15.60 19.71 -2.68
C GLY A 244 14.52 20.69 -2.17
N ASP A 245 14.14 21.72 -2.98
CA ASP A 245 13.01 22.61 -2.66
C ASP A 245 11.69 21.85 -2.55
N LYS A 246 11.43 20.91 -3.46
CA LYS A 246 10.23 20.08 -3.40
C LYS A 246 10.22 19.19 -2.15
N ILE A 247 11.36 18.60 -1.81
CA ILE A 247 11.53 17.80 -0.58
C ILE A 247 11.25 18.67 0.66
N GLU A 248 11.81 19.87 0.72
CA GLU A 248 11.58 20.79 1.83
C GLU A 248 10.10 21.19 1.96
N ARG A 249 9.44 21.49 0.85
CA ARG A 249 8.02 21.87 0.83
C ARG A 249 7.11 20.73 1.28
N VAL A 250 7.35 19.50 0.82
CA VAL A 250 6.55 18.36 1.27
C VAL A 250 6.82 18.05 2.73
N THR A 251 8.07 18.17 3.21
CA THR A 251 8.42 17.98 4.62
C THR A 251 7.63 18.91 5.54
N LYS A 252 7.47 20.18 5.17
CA LYS A 252 6.65 21.16 5.91
C LYS A 252 5.16 20.82 5.97
N LYS A 253 4.65 20.02 5.04
CA LYS A 253 3.26 19.53 5.12
C LYS A 253 3.10 18.41 6.15
N PHE A 254 4.13 17.55 6.28
CA PHE A 254 4.09 16.43 7.22
C PHE A 254 4.41 16.82 8.67
N ILE A 255 5.31 17.78 8.87
CA ILE A 255 5.77 18.19 10.21
C ILE A 255 5.89 19.71 10.22
N ASN A 256 5.13 20.34 11.11
CA ASN A 256 5.14 21.79 11.32
C ASN A 256 6.47 22.26 11.92
#